data_3f185e692039bc0008da79134b9ca0d3
#
_entry.id   3f185e692039bc0008da79134b9ca0d3
#
_cell.length_a   1.000
_cell.length_b   1.000
_cell.length_c   1.000
_cell.angle_alpha   90.00
_cell.angle_beta   90.00
_cell.angle_gamma   90.00
#
_symmetry.space_group_name_H-M   'P 1'
#
loop_
_entity.id
_entity.type
_entity.pdbx_description
1 polymer ?
#
loop_
_entity_poly.entity_id
_entity_poly.type
_entity_poly.pdbx_seq_one_letter_code
_entity_poly.pdbx_strand_id
1 'polypeptide(L)'
;MAGRIPQHFIDELLNRVDIVDVIDSRVPLRKAGRDYQARCPFHEEKSPSFTVSQNKQFYHCFGCGAHGSAIGFLMEYEHLEFVEAIKELAQKVGMELPTLEQASPQQKQAPELHHIMEEAASFYRRQLKQHSEGSTAIRYLKERGLSGEIAAEFGIGFAPPGWDNLCQALGTTPQRAAQLITTGMAISKETNRQYDRFRKRIMFPIRDKRGRVIAFGGRVIDKADNPKYLNSPESPLFHKGRELYGLYEVRQALRQIDRLLIVEGYMDVVALAQHGVRYAVATLGTALTPDHLQPLFRASSEAVFCFDGDRAGRDAAWKALDIMLPEIKDGRSARFMFLPDDEDPDSLIRKIGQAAFEQQISEALPLSEFLLDNLTQRVDMSAIDGRARLVDLAKPKLARISNSVFRHMIIEALAARINMDASELMHLLGEKTTSMPSNKTQRPPGQAEARKLSPVRTAITLLLNTPQLAQSAGEPGRYQALSEPGINLLVALLETCQANPHISCGSILERWRDQPEGKHLNKLAQATVSTPEEGLEAEFLGALWRLERLRVDQEYDALMRKSTGNQLSQEEKLKIPQLLAEKRALAHPPSKQ
;
A
#
# COMPACT_ATOMS: atom_id res chain seq x y z
N MET A 1 15.32 -2.05 -10.91
CA MET A 1 14.46 -0.85 -11.12
C MET A 1 13.88 -0.99 -12.52
N ALA A 2 12.57 -1.24 -12.62
CA ALA A 2 11.87 -1.26 -13.90
C ALA A 2 12.07 0.08 -14.60
N GLY A 3 12.35 0.09 -15.91
CA GLY A 3 12.49 1.31 -16.70
C GLY A 3 11.31 2.22 -16.46
N ARG A 4 11.54 3.39 -15.85
CA ARG A 4 10.48 4.36 -15.57
C ARG A 4 9.94 4.88 -16.88
N ILE A 5 8.63 4.76 -17.08
CA ILE A 5 7.97 5.48 -18.17
C ILE A 5 8.30 6.97 -17.97
N PRO A 6 8.80 7.67 -19.01
CA PRO A 6 9.21 9.06 -18.86
C PRO A 6 8.02 9.93 -18.41
N GLN A 7 8.26 10.85 -17.47
CA GLN A 7 7.21 11.67 -16.90
C GLN A 7 6.46 12.49 -17.95
N HIS A 8 7.18 13.01 -18.96
CA HIS A 8 6.56 13.77 -20.06
C HIS A 8 5.54 12.95 -20.85
N PHE A 9 5.77 11.61 -20.99
CA PHE A 9 4.82 10.72 -21.65
C PHE A 9 3.53 10.55 -20.80
N ILE A 10 3.69 10.41 -19.49
CA ILE A 10 2.55 10.30 -18.56
C ILE A 10 1.72 11.58 -18.59
N ASP A 11 2.40 12.73 -18.59
CA ASP A 11 1.73 14.03 -18.66
C ASP A 11 0.98 14.22 -19.99
N GLU A 12 1.60 13.85 -21.12
CA GLU A 12 0.97 13.91 -22.44
C GLU A 12 -0.20 12.94 -22.53
N LEU A 13 -0.07 11.73 -22.01
CA LEU A 13 -1.15 10.74 -21.94
C LEU A 13 -2.34 11.28 -21.16
N LEU A 14 -2.12 11.79 -19.94
CA LEU A 14 -3.18 12.35 -19.11
C LEU A 14 -3.83 13.61 -19.70
N ASN A 15 -3.11 14.36 -20.53
CA ASN A 15 -3.69 15.50 -21.25
C ASN A 15 -4.58 15.08 -22.44
N ARG A 16 -4.37 13.88 -23.00
CA ARG A 16 -5.19 13.34 -24.11
C ARG A 16 -6.36 12.50 -23.63
N VAL A 17 -6.27 11.94 -22.45
CA VAL A 17 -7.29 11.09 -21.85
C VAL A 17 -8.29 11.96 -21.08
N ASP A 18 -9.59 11.79 -21.33
CA ASP A 18 -10.63 12.34 -20.47
C ASP A 18 -11.02 11.31 -19.40
N ILE A 19 -10.88 11.66 -18.12
CA ILE A 19 -11.23 10.80 -17.00
C ILE A 19 -12.71 10.41 -17.02
N VAL A 20 -13.59 11.28 -17.51
CA VAL A 20 -15.04 11.00 -17.62
C VAL A 20 -15.26 9.85 -18.59
N ASP A 21 -14.62 9.85 -19.75
CA ASP A 21 -14.74 8.77 -20.75
C ASP A 21 -14.14 7.45 -20.25
N VAL A 22 -13.11 7.53 -19.43
CA VAL A 22 -12.49 6.33 -18.84
C VAL A 22 -13.42 5.71 -17.82
N ILE A 23 -14.02 6.51 -16.95
CA ILE A 23 -14.87 6.01 -15.87
C ILE A 23 -16.25 5.64 -16.40
N ASP A 24 -16.87 6.46 -17.27
CA ASP A 24 -18.22 6.22 -17.78
C ASP A 24 -18.32 4.91 -18.57
N SER A 25 -17.26 4.50 -19.25
CA SER A 25 -17.20 3.20 -19.93
C SER A 25 -17.27 1.98 -18.99
N ARG A 26 -17.16 2.18 -17.66
CA ARG A 26 -17.14 1.14 -16.61
C ARG A 26 -18.22 1.35 -15.57
N VAL A 27 -18.41 2.59 -15.17
CA VAL A 27 -19.37 3.03 -14.15
C VAL A 27 -20.22 4.14 -14.76
N PRO A 28 -21.49 3.89 -15.10
CA PRO A 28 -22.35 4.89 -15.75
C PRO A 28 -22.43 6.18 -14.93
N LEU A 29 -21.97 7.27 -15.50
CA LEU A 29 -21.93 8.58 -14.90
C LEU A 29 -23.17 9.41 -15.25
N ARG A 30 -23.63 10.24 -14.32
CA ARG A 30 -24.69 11.22 -14.55
C ARG A 30 -24.15 12.61 -14.33
N LYS A 31 -24.44 13.54 -15.24
CA LYS A 31 -24.01 14.93 -15.11
C LYS A 31 -24.73 15.59 -13.92
N ALA A 32 -23.96 16.21 -13.04
CA ALA A 32 -24.43 16.92 -11.85
C ALA A 32 -23.72 18.28 -11.74
N GLY A 33 -24.31 19.32 -12.33
CA GLY A 33 -23.70 20.64 -12.42
C GLY A 33 -22.47 20.66 -13.33
N ARG A 34 -21.32 21.04 -12.77
CA ARG A 34 -20.02 21.07 -13.49
C ARG A 34 -19.32 19.70 -13.53
N ASP A 35 -19.67 18.81 -12.63
CA ASP A 35 -19.04 17.49 -12.44
C ASP A 35 -20.01 16.37 -12.82
N TYR A 36 -19.54 15.13 -12.73
CA TYR A 36 -20.33 13.92 -12.95
C TYR A 36 -20.42 13.12 -11.65
N GLN A 37 -21.51 12.38 -11.48
CA GLN A 37 -21.76 11.58 -10.28
C GLN A 37 -22.23 10.17 -10.62
N ALA A 38 -21.86 9.21 -9.74
CA ALA A 38 -22.34 7.85 -9.76
C ALA A 38 -22.40 7.29 -8.33
N ARG A 39 -22.95 6.09 -8.18
CA ARG A 39 -22.70 5.28 -7.00
C ARG A 39 -21.26 4.80 -7.04
N CYS A 40 -20.60 4.82 -5.89
CA CYS A 40 -19.20 4.47 -5.81
C CYS A 40 -18.96 2.99 -6.18
N PRO A 41 -18.01 2.69 -7.07
CA PRO A 41 -17.66 1.31 -7.39
C PRO A 41 -16.76 0.65 -6.33
N PHE A 42 -16.26 1.41 -5.36
CA PHE A 42 -15.31 0.94 -4.34
C PHE A 42 -15.96 0.65 -2.98
N HIS A 43 -17.23 1.02 -2.77
CA HIS A 43 -18.01 0.67 -1.59
C HIS A 43 -19.50 0.63 -1.90
N GLU A 44 -20.27 -0.11 -1.12
CA GLU A 44 -21.72 -0.17 -1.27
C GLU A 44 -22.40 1.08 -0.70
N GLU A 45 -23.25 1.71 -1.52
CA GLU A 45 -24.03 2.87 -1.12
C GLU A 45 -25.38 2.95 -1.84
N LYS A 46 -26.35 3.61 -1.21
CA LYS A 46 -27.69 3.82 -1.80
C LYS A 46 -27.81 5.13 -2.57
N SER A 47 -27.04 6.15 -2.19
CA SER A 47 -27.03 7.49 -2.79
C SER A 47 -25.69 7.76 -3.46
N PRO A 48 -25.65 8.47 -4.62
CA PRO A 48 -24.41 8.77 -5.31
C PRO A 48 -23.49 9.66 -4.47
N SER A 49 -22.29 9.18 -4.14
CA SER A 49 -21.24 9.96 -3.46
C SER A 49 -19.93 10.02 -4.26
N PHE A 50 -19.86 9.29 -5.38
CA PHE A 50 -18.69 9.27 -6.25
C PHE A 50 -18.82 10.39 -7.28
N THR A 51 -17.88 11.34 -7.24
CA THR A 51 -17.86 12.52 -8.11
C THR A 51 -16.63 12.51 -8.99
N VAL A 52 -16.81 12.81 -10.27
CA VAL A 52 -15.74 12.91 -11.27
C VAL A 52 -15.72 14.32 -11.84
N SER A 53 -14.62 15.01 -11.65
CA SER A 53 -14.42 16.37 -12.15
C SER A 53 -13.63 16.34 -13.45
N GLN A 54 -14.31 16.70 -14.56
CA GLN A 54 -13.70 16.77 -15.88
C GLN A 54 -12.62 17.86 -15.94
N ASN A 55 -12.86 19.01 -15.32
CA ASN A 55 -11.89 20.12 -15.32
C ASN A 55 -10.60 19.79 -14.54
N LYS A 56 -10.73 19.07 -13.42
CA LYS A 56 -9.58 18.66 -12.60
C LYS A 56 -8.93 17.37 -13.10
N GLN A 57 -9.58 16.61 -13.97
CA GLN A 57 -9.18 15.26 -14.39
C GLN A 57 -8.95 14.35 -13.15
N PHE A 58 -9.92 14.36 -12.22
CA PHE A 58 -9.81 13.77 -10.90
C PHE A 58 -11.18 13.25 -10.43
N TYR A 59 -11.19 12.08 -9.78
CA TYR A 59 -12.38 11.56 -9.11
C TYR A 59 -12.21 11.55 -7.60
N HIS A 60 -13.32 11.68 -6.89
CA HIS A 60 -13.38 11.59 -5.43
C HIS A 60 -14.72 11.02 -4.97
N CYS A 61 -14.68 10.08 -4.03
CA CYS A 61 -15.86 9.56 -3.35
C CYS A 61 -15.98 10.20 -1.96
N PHE A 62 -17.08 10.91 -1.72
CA PHE A 62 -17.35 11.53 -0.41
C PHE A 62 -17.76 10.50 0.67
N GLY A 63 -18.10 9.25 0.29
CA GLY A 63 -18.46 8.17 1.20
C GLY A 63 -17.23 7.45 1.76
N CYS A 64 -16.40 6.86 0.89
CA CYS A 64 -15.24 6.06 1.32
C CYS A 64 -13.89 6.77 1.19
N GLY A 65 -13.85 7.99 0.60
CA GLY A 65 -12.61 8.74 0.40
C GLY A 65 -11.73 8.24 -0.77
N ALA A 66 -12.17 7.28 -1.57
CA ALA A 66 -11.46 6.84 -2.77
C ALA A 66 -11.29 8.01 -3.75
N HIS A 67 -10.10 8.21 -4.29
CA HIS A 67 -9.79 9.36 -5.14
C HIS A 67 -8.59 9.10 -6.05
N GLY A 68 -8.51 9.79 -7.18
CA GLY A 68 -7.36 9.65 -8.08
C GLY A 68 -7.58 10.23 -9.48
N SER A 69 -6.56 10.04 -10.33
CA SER A 69 -6.58 10.31 -11.77
C SER A 69 -7.18 9.14 -12.57
N ALA A 70 -7.24 9.24 -13.90
CA ALA A 70 -7.61 8.13 -14.77
C ALA A 70 -6.73 6.89 -14.58
N ILE A 71 -5.41 7.08 -14.38
CA ILE A 71 -4.48 5.98 -14.09
C ILE A 71 -4.83 5.35 -12.74
N GLY A 72 -5.01 6.17 -11.69
CA GLY A 72 -5.39 5.71 -10.36
C GLY A 72 -6.69 4.93 -10.36
N PHE A 73 -7.69 5.37 -11.13
CA PHE A 73 -8.96 4.68 -11.26
C PHE A 73 -8.80 3.27 -11.84
N LEU A 74 -8.06 3.10 -12.95
CA LEU A 74 -7.82 1.78 -13.54
C LEU A 74 -7.05 0.85 -12.60
N MET A 75 -6.08 1.40 -11.88
CA MET A 75 -5.31 0.63 -10.89
C MET A 75 -6.19 0.12 -9.74
N GLU A 76 -7.14 0.92 -9.26
CA GLU A 76 -8.02 0.53 -8.15
C GLU A 76 -9.22 -0.31 -8.64
N TYR A 77 -9.84 0.08 -9.74
CA TYR A 77 -11.07 -0.56 -10.23
C TYR A 77 -10.80 -1.89 -10.94
N GLU A 78 -9.81 -1.94 -11.83
CA GLU A 78 -9.44 -3.14 -12.58
C GLU A 78 -8.24 -3.88 -11.99
N HIS A 79 -7.69 -3.38 -10.88
CA HIS A 79 -6.50 -3.94 -10.21
C HIS A 79 -5.27 -4.04 -11.11
N LEU A 80 -5.15 -3.12 -12.08
CA LEU A 80 -4.02 -3.07 -12.99
C LEU A 80 -2.75 -2.53 -12.30
N GLU A 81 -1.59 -2.98 -12.77
CA GLU A 81 -0.32 -2.33 -12.43
C GLU A 81 -0.19 -0.99 -13.15
N PHE A 82 0.62 -0.09 -12.57
CA PHE A 82 0.83 1.25 -13.12
C PHE A 82 1.17 1.27 -14.62
N VAL A 83 2.10 0.41 -15.05
CA VAL A 83 2.50 0.30 -16.45
C VAL A 83 1.37 -0.21 -17.33
N GLU A 84 0.52 -1.08 -16.82
CA GLU A 84 -0.63 -1.65 -17.52
C GLU A 84 -1.75 -0.64 -17.69
N ALA A 85 -2.04 0.10 -16.63
CA ALA A 85 -2.99 1.21 -16.70
C ALA A 85 -2.56 2.26 -17.74
N ILE A 86 -1.27 2.60 -17.78
CA ILE A 86 -0.72 3.50 -18.80
C ILE A 86 -0.84 2.89 -20.20
N LYS A 87 -0.53 1.59 -20.36
CA LYS A 87 -0.64 0.89 -21.66
C LYS A 87 -2.07 0.91 -22.17
N GLU A 88 -3.04 0.65 -21.32
CA GLU A 88 -4.45 0.65 -21.68
C GLU A 88 -4.93 2.04 -22.10
N LEU A 89 -4.58 3.07 -21.30
CA LEU A 89 -4.93 4.44 -21.64
C LEU A 89 -4.24 4.91 -22.93
N ALA A 90 -2.96 4.59 -23.13
CA ALA A 90 -2.22 4.91 -24.34
C ALA A 90 -2.85 4.27 -25.58
N GLN A 91 -3.26 3.01 -25.47
CA GLN A 91 -3.95 2.30 -26.54
C GLN A 91 -5.30 2.96 -26.87
N LYS A 92 -6.05 3.42 -25.85
CA LYS A 92 -7.35 4.10 -26.02
C LYS A 92 -7.22 5.42 -26.79
N VAL A 93 -6.11 6.15 -26.61
CA VAL A 93 -5.86 7.45 -27.28
C VAL A 93 -4.90 7.36 -28.46
N GLY A 94 -4.54 6.16 -28.90
CA GLY A 94 -3.67 5.93 -30.06
C GLY A 94 -2.22 6.39 -29.86
N MET A 95 -1.74 6.42 -28.61
CA MET A 95 -0.35 6.72 -28.30
C MET A 95 0.49 5.43 -28.24
N GLU A 96 1.62 5.41 -28.94
CA GLU A 96 2.59 4.34 -28.79
C GLU A 96 3.41 4.56 -27.51
N LEU A 97 3.51 3.51 -26.69
CA LEU A 97 4.41 3.55 -25.54
C LEU A 97 5.83 3.83 -26.02
N PRO A 98 6.56 4.77 -25.37
CA PRO A 98 7.98 4.95 -25.68
C PRO A 98 8.66 3.59 -25.56
N THR A 99 9.35 3.19 -26.60
CA THR A 99 10.15 1.97 -26.60
C THR A 99 11.14 2.10 -25.46
N LEU A 100 10.94 1.34 -24.41
CA LEU A 100 11.85 1.32 -23.26
C LEU A 100 13.14 0.65 -23.76
N GLU A 101 14.02 1.43 -24.41
CA GLU A 101 15.33 0.96 -24.90
C GLU A 101 16.25 0.45 -23.79
N GLN A 102 15.76 0.41 -22.56
CA GLN A 102 16.42 -0.15 -21.38
C GLN A 102 15.52 -1.13 -20.61
N ALA A 103 14.72 -1.93 -21.29
CA ALA A 103 14.26 -3.16 -20.65
C ALA A 103 15.51 -4.00 -20.35
N SER A 104 15.81 -4.22 -19.06
CA SER A 104 16.93 -5.08 -18.67
C SER A 104 16.83 -6.40 -19.42
N PRO A 105 17.95 -7.07 -19.75
CA PRO A 105 17.90 -8.38 -20.40
C PRO A 105 16.96 -9.37 -19.71
N GLN A 106 16.76 -9.22 -18.40
CA GLN A 106 15.83 -10.01 -17.59
C GLN A 106 14.35 -9.73 -17.90
N GLN A 107 13.97 -8.47 -18.24
CA GLN A 107 12.59 -8.14 -18.61
C GLN A 107 12.20 -8.64 -20.02
N LYS A 108 13.16 -8.72 -20.94
CA LYS A 108 12.94 -9.31 -22.28
C LYS A 108 12.74 -10.81 -22.21
N GLN A 109 13.28 -11.50 -21.21
CA GLN A 109 13.15 -12.93 -20.99
C GLN A 109 11.90 -13.33 -20.19
N ALA A 110 11.22 -12.40 -19.51
CA ALA A 110 10.10 -12.70 -18.63
C ALA A 110 8.96 -13.51 -19.30
N PRO A 111 8.51 -13.22 -20.55
CA PRO A 111 7.48 -14.03 -21.22
C PRO A 111 7.89 -15.48 -21.43
N GLU A 112 9.14 -15.72 -21.81
CA GLU A 112 9.67 -17.08 -22.01
C GLU A 112 9.80 -17.83 -20.68
N LEU A 113 10.21 -17.14 -19.61
CA LEU A 113 10.28 -17.71 -18.28
C LEU A 113 8.89 -18.08 -17.74
N HIS A 114 7.86 -17.29 -17.98
CA HIS A 114 6.48 -17.67 -17.64
C HIS A 114 6.02 -18.89 -18.43
N HIS A 115 6.35 -18.95 -19.72
CA HIS A 115 5.96 -20.09 -20.56
C HIS A 115 6.55 -21.41 -20.05
N ILE A 116 7.85 -21.45 -19.72
CA ILE A 116 8.49 -22.66 -19.19
C ILE A 116 7.94 -23.07 -17.83
N MET A 117 7.52 -22.09 -16.98
CA MET A 117 6.89 -22.37 -15.70
C MET A 117 5.50 -23.01 -15.85
N GLU A 118 4.69 -22.57 -16.84
CA GLU A 118 3.40 -23.20 -17.16
C GLU A 118 3.58 -24.62 -17.72
N GLU A 119 4.59 -24.83 -18.56
CA GLU A 119 4.93 -26.18 -19.04
C GLU A 119 5.38 -27.07 -17.90
N ALA A 120 6.17 -26.56 -16.93
CA ALA A 120 6.55 -27.31 -15.73
C ALA A 120 5.34 -27.68 -14.87
N ALA A 121 4.38 -26.75 -14.70
CA ALA A 121 3.13 -27.05 -14.01
C ALA A 121 2.32 -28.13 -14.71
N SER A 122 2.24 -28.03 -16.03
CA SER A 122 1.56 -29.06 -16.87
C SER A 122 2.27 -30.41 -16.80
N PHE A 123 3.60 -30.40 -16.78
CA PHE A 123 4.40 -31.61 -16.58
C PHE A 123 4.08 -32.28 -15.24
N TYR A 124 4.14 -31.55 -14.11
CA TYR A 124 3.87 -32.12 -12.79
C TYR A 124 2.43 -32.63 -12.65
N ARG A 125 1.43 -31.94 -13.23
CA ARG A 125 0.04 -32.41 -13.26
C ARG A 125 -0.11 -33.71 -14.04
N ARG A 126 0.60 -33.90 -15.17
CA ARG A 126 0.62 -35.16 -15.93
C ARG A 126 1.30 -36.27 -15.13
N GLN A 127 2.44 -35.98 -14.48
CA GLN A 127 3.14 -36.97 -13.66
C GLN A 127 2.27 -37.47 -12.50
N LEU A 128 1.46 -36.61 -11.87
CA LEU A 128 0.51 -37.04 -10.85
C LEU A 128 -0.48 -38.09 -11.35
N LYS A 129 -0.93 -37.94 -12.61
CA LYS A 129 -1.95 -38.83 -13.19
C LYS A 129 -1.36 -40.09 -13.89
N GLN A 130 -0.19 -39.98 -14.47
CA GLN A 130 0.34 -40.96 -15.41
C GLN A 130 1.59 -41.72 -14.91
N HIS A 131 2.35 -41.17 -13.97
CA HIS A 131 3.54 -41.81 -13.43
C HIS A 131 3.18 -43.01 -12.55
N SER A 132 3.97 -44.09 -12.59
CA SER A 132 3.72 -45.30 -11.79
C SER A 132 3.61 -45.00 -10.28
N GLU A 133 4.43 -44.12 -9.74
CA GLU A 133 4.35 -43.67 -8.35
C GLU A 133 3.33 -42.53 -8.11
N GLY A 134 2.65 -42.05 -9.13
CA GLY A 134 1.58 -41.04 -9.01
C GLY A 134 0.42 -41.54 -8.15
N SER A 135 0.13 -42.86 -8.17
CA SER A 135 -0.87 -43.47 -7.29
C SER A 135 -0.55 -43.29 -5.79
N THR A 136 0.73 -43.34 -5.42
CA THR A 136 1.17 -43.07 -4.03
C THR A 136 0.95 -41.61 -3.66
N ALA A 137 1.26 -40.68 -4.58
CA ALA A 137 0.99 -39.26 -4.37
C ALA A 137 -0.51 -38.97 -4.23
N ILE A 138 -1.35 -39.58 -5.07
CA ILE A 138 -2.82 -39.45 -4.99
C ILE A 138 -3.35 -40.01 -3.66
N ARG A 139 -2.86 -41.20 -3.25
CA ARG A 139 -3.23 -41.78 -1.95
C ARG A 139 -2.88 -40.87 -0.80
N TYR A 140 -1.68 -40.30 -0.78
CA TYR A 140 -1.24 -39.34 0.22
C TYR A 140 -2.18 -38.12 0.28
N LEU A 141 -2.60 -37.53 -0.85
CA LEU A 141 -3.52 -36.40 -0.90
C LEU A 141 -4.91 -36.80 -0.34
N LYS A 142 -5.40 -38.01 -0.70
CA LYS A 142 -6.67 -38.52 -0.16
C LYS A 142 -6.62 -38.78 1.34
N GLU A 143 -5.52 -39.33 1.86
CA GLU A 143 -5.32 -39.51 3.33
C GLU A 143 -5.30 -38.17 4.07
N ARG A 144 -4.90 -37.08 3.37
CA ARG A 144 -5.00 -35.70 3.85
C ARG A 144 -6.39 -35.08 3.66
N GLY A 145 -7.37 -35.84 3.18
CA GLY A 145 -8.74 -35.36 2.99
C GLY A 145 -8.97 -34.47 1.76
N LEU A 146 -8.00 -34.40 0.85
CA LEU A 146 -8.10 -33.55 -0.35
C LEU A 146 -8.80 -34.30 -1.50
N SER A 147 -9.81 -33.65 -2.09
CA SER A 147 -10.52 -34.14 -3.27
C SER A 147 -9.73 -33.90 -4.55
N GLY A 148 -10.09 -34.65 -5.63
CA GLY A 148 -9.53 -34.43 -6.95
C GLY A 148 -9.88 -33.05 -7.52
N GLU A 149 -11.03 -32.48 -7.12
CA GLU A 149 -11.49 -31.15 -7.55
C GLU A 149 -10.61 -30.05 -6.98
N ILE A 150 -10.37 -30.08 -5.67
CA ILE A 150 -9.46 -29.14 -5.00
C ILE A 150 -8.03 -29.29 -5.55
N ALA A 151 -7.55 -30.51 -5.75
CA ALA A 151 -6.23 -30.73 -6.32
C ALA A 151 -6.11 -30.15 -7.74
N ALA A 152 -7.17 -30.20 -8.54
CA ALA A 152 -7.22 -29.61 -9.87
C ALA A 152 -7.31 -28.08 -9.82
N GLU A 153 -8.11 -27.51 -8.92
CA GLU A 153 -8.27 -26.07 -8.71
C GLU A 153 -6.94 -25.41 -8.36
N PHE A 154 -6.23 -25.98 -7.38
CA PHE A 154 -4.90 -25.49 -6.98
C PHE A 154 -3.77 -25.95 -7.91
N GLY A 155 -4.07 -26.74 -8.94
CA GLY A 155 -3.09 -27.21 -9.93
C GLY A 155 -2.02 -28.14 -9.34
N ILE A 156 -2.35 -28.89 -8.29
CA ILE A 156 -1.42 -29.77 -7.59
C ILE A 156 -0.86 -30.82 -8.56
N GLY A 157 0.45 -31.04 -8.47
CA GLY A 157 1.18 -32.01 -9.30
C GLY A 157 2.06 -32.93 -8.48
N PHE A 158 2.87 -33.73 -9.19
CA PHE A 158 3.84 -34.64 -8.61
C PHE A 158 5.18 -34.51 -9.32
N ALA A 159 6.26 -34.30 -8.59
CA ALA A 159 7.61 -34.41 -9.06
C ALA A 159 8.06 -35.87 -8.85
N PRO A 160 8.27 -36.65 -9.92
CA PRO A 160 8.61 -38.06 -9.79
C PRO A 160 10.00 -38.28 -9.20
N PRO A 161 10.30 -39.47 -8.69
CA PRO A 161 11.66 -39.85 -8.31
C PRO A 161 12.58 -39.86 -9.54
N GLY A 162 13.86 -39.70 -9.31
CA GLY A 162 14.87 -39.55 -10.37
C GLY A 162 15.51 -38.19 -10.35
N TRP A 163 16.58 -38.02 -11.11
CA TRP A 163 17.42 -36.83 -11.00
C TRP A 163 17.09 -35.73 -12.00
N ASP A 164 16.53 -36.05 -13.16
CA ASP A 164 16.48 -35.19 -14.33
C ASP A 164 15.19 -35.31 -15.18
N ASN A 165 14.10 -35.79 -14.60
CA ASN A 165 12.84 -36.01 -15.32
C ASN A 165 12.29 -34.72 -15.99
N LEU A 166 12.29 -33.62 -15.27
CA LEU A 166 11.85 -32.30 -15.78
C LEU A 166 12.88 -31.77 -16.78
N CYS A 167 14.19 -31.88 -16.45
CA CYS A 167 15.27 -31.47 -17.33
C CYS A 167 15.23 -32.21 -18.68
N GLN A 168 14.97 -33.51 -18.70
CA GLN A 168 14.81 -34.28 -19.94
C GLN A 168 13.56 -33.86 -20.71
N ALA A 169 12.46 -33.62 -20.02
CA ALA A 169 11.19 -33.28 -20.67
C ALA A 169 11.18 -31.87 -21.26
N LEU A 170 11.76 -30.86 -20.55
CA LEU A 170 11.66 -29.45 -20.93
C LEU A 170 12.99 -28.79 -21.30
N GLY A 171 14.12 -29.29 -20.81
CA GLY A 171 15.46 -28.74 -21.06
C GLY A 171 16.11 -29.21 -22.37
N THR A 172 15.32 -29.41 -23.42
CA THR A 172 15.73 -30.02 -24.71
C THR A 172 16.71 -29.19 -25.53
N THR A 173 16.87 -27.89 -25.21
CA THR A 173 17.85 -27.01 -25.84
C THR A 173 18.65 -26.27 -24.77
N PRO A 174 19.87 -25.76 -25.06
CA PRO A 174 20.67 -24.99 -24.11
C PRO A 174 19.92 -23.78 -23.55
N GLN A 175 19.09 -23.11 -24.35
CA GLN A 175 18.29 -21.97 -23.94
C GLN A 175 17.23 -22.39 -22.91
N ARG A 176 16.49 -23.47 -23.18
CA ARG A 176 15.47 -24.00 -22.25
C ARG A 176 16.08 -24.52 -20.95
N ALA A 177 17.23 -25.18 -21.03
CA ALA A 177 17.98 -25.58 -19.86
C ALA A 177 18.41 -24.41 -19.00
N ALA A 178 18.88 -23.30 -19.61
CA ALA A 178 19.19 -22.07 -18.92
C ALA A 178 17.95 -21.42 -18.27
N GLN A 179 16.78 -21.46 -18.93
CA GLN A 179 15.52 -20.98 -18.37
C GLN A 179 15.08 -21.78 -17.14
N LEU A 180 15.23 -23.11 -17.14
CA LEU A 180 14.95 -23.98 -15.98
C LEU A 180 15.88 -23.64 -14.79
N ILE A 181 17.14 -23.33 -15.04
CA ILE A 181 18.09 -22.89 -14.00
C ILE A 181 17.69 -21.51 -13.48
N THR A 182 17.40 -20.57 -14.37
CA THR A 182 17.01 -19.19 -14.01
C THR A 182 15.73 -19.14 -13.16
N THR A 183 14.76 -20.01 -13.45
CA THR A 183 13.53 -20.13 -12.66
C THR A 183 13.68 -21.02 -11.42
N GLY A 184 14.86 -21.58 -11.20
CA GLY A 184 15.16 -22.43 -10.05
C GLY A 184 14.49 -23.80 -10.09
N MET A 185 14.05 -24.27 -11.27
CA MET A 185 13.48 -25.60 -11.47
C MET A 185 14.56 -26.66 -11.62
N ALA A 186 15.71 -26.28 -12.13
CA ALA A 186 16.90 -27.12 -12.25
C ALA A 186 18.09 -26.54 -11.48
N ILE A 187 19.01 -27.40 -11.08
CA ILE A 187 20.27 -27.05 -10.43
C ILE A 187 21.41 -27.50 -11.34
N SER A 188 22.37 -26.61 -11.59
CA SER A 188 23.61 -26.92 -12.31
C SER A 188 24.74 -27.15 -11.31
N LYS A 189 25.50 -28.22 -11.46
CA LYS A 189 26.77 -28.45 -10.76
C LYS A 189 27.96 -28.01 -11.61
N GLU A 190 29.10 -27.78 -10.98
CA GLU A 190 30.36 -27.43 -11.63
C GLU A 190 30.80 -28.42 -12.75
N THR A 191 30.33 -29.65 -12.72
CA THR A 191 30.54 -30.69 -13.74
C THR A 191 29.62 -30.54 -14.95
N ASN A 192 28.92 -29.45 -15.12
CA ASN A 192 27.93 -29.20 -16.20
C ASN A 192 26.75 -30.18 -16.23
N ARG A 193 26.56 -30.97 -15.17
CA ARG A 193 25.40 -31.86 -15.00
C ARG A 193 24.25 -31.05 -14.37
N GLN A 194 23.13 -31.09 -15.06
CA GLN A 194 21.89 -30.48 -14.57
C GLN A 194 20.99 -31.54 -13.96
N TYR A 195 20.25 -31.19 -12.91
CA TYR A 195 19.29 -32.07 -12.28
C TYR A 195 18.10 -31.27 -11.72
N ASP A 196 16.97 -31.97 -11.59
CA ASP A 196 15.71 -31.42 -11.11
C ASP A 196 15.85 -31.00 -9.65
N ARG A 197 15.38 -29.76 -9.34
CA ARG A 197 15.34 -29.29 -7.98
C ARG A 197 14.34 -30.06 -7.12
N PHE A 198 13.18 -30.37 -7.70
CA PHE A 198 12.10 -31.07 -7.02
C PHE A 198 12.07 -32.54 -7.46
N ARG A 199 12.11 -33.43 -6.49
CA ARG A 199 12.10 -34.89 -6.71
C ARG A 199 11.31 -35.56 -5.61
N LYS A 200 10.46 -36.54 -5.93
CA LYS A 200 9.62 -37.30 -5.01
C LYS A 200 8.80 -36.43 -4.08
N ARG A 201 8.12 -35.41 -4.67
CA ARG A 201 7.35 -34.39 -3.91
C ARG A 201 6.00 -34.11 -4.54
N ILE A 202 5.00 -33.82 -3.68
CA ILE A 202 3.77 -33.12 -4.10
C ILE A 202 4.14 -31.71 -4.46
N MET A 203 3.68 -31.23 -5.61
CA MET A 203 4.02 -29.91 -6.14
C MET A 203 2.83 -28.96 -6.06
N PHE A 204 3.06 -27.79 -5.49
CA PHE A 204 2.10 -26.71 -5.34
C PHE A 204 2.57 -25.54 -6.22
N PRO A 205 1.90 -25.22 -7.33
CA PRO A 205 2.26 -24.08 -8.14
C PRO A 205 1.91 -22.80 -7.39
N ILE A 206 2.85 -21.87 -7.32
CA ILE A 206 2.66 -20.52 -6.76
C ILE A 206 2.32 -19.62 -7.94
N ARG A 207 1.20 -18.91 -7.84
CA ARG A 207 0.68 -18.05 -8.91
C ARG A 207 0.74 -16.58 -8.55
N ASP A 208 1.03 -15.76 -9.56
CA ASP A 208 0.87 -14.32 -9.43
C ASP A 208 -0.63 -13.93 -9.49
N LYS A 209 -0.91 -12.64 -9.30
CA LYS A 209 -2.28 -12.11 -9.32
C LYS A 209 -3.04 -12.30 -10.65
N ARG A 210 -2.34 -12.65 -11.75
CA ARG A 210 -2.90 -12.99 -13.07
C ARG A 210 -3.10 -14.49 -13.26
N GLY A 211 -2.76 -15.30 -12.28
CA GLY A 211 -2.85 -16.75 -12.33
C GLY A 211 -1.69 -17.46 -13.04
N ARG A 212 -0.65 -16.71 -13.47
CA ARG A 212 0.54 -17.31 -14.10
C ARG A 212 1.41 -17.97 -13.04
N VAL A 213 1.93 -19.15 -13.34
CA VAL A 213 2.84 -19.84 -12.44
C VAL A 213 4.19 -19.14 -12.41
N ILE A 214 4.64 -18.75 -11.22
CA ILE A 214 5.90 -18.02 -10.99
C ILE A 214 6.92 -18.82 -10.18
N ALA A 215 6.46 -19.81 -9.40
CA ALA A 215 7.29 -20.65 -8.56
C ALA A 215 6.55 -21.94 -8.17
N PHE A 216 7.21 -22.78 -7.39
CA PHE A 216 6.63 -23.99 -6.81
C PHE A 216 7.06 -24.16 -5.36
N GLY A 217 6.13 -24.70 -4.56
CA GLY A 217 6.40 -25.38 -3.30
C GLY A 217 6.36 -26.90 -3.51
N GLY A 218 7.24 -27.62 -2.85
CA GLY A 218 7.29 -29.09 -2.90
C GLY A 218 7.23 -29.69 -1.51
N ARG A 219 6.28 -30.61 -1.23
CA ARG A 219 6.17 -31.35 0.03
C ARG A 219 6.56 -32.79 -0.17
N VAL A 220 7.39 -33.33 0.72
CA VAL A 220 7.74 -34.77 0.70
C VAL A 220 6.51 -35.63 1.01
N ILE A 221 6.47 -36.81 0.38
CA ILE A 221 5.45 -37.82 0.64
C ILE A 221 5.90 -38.70 1.82
N ASP A 222 7.19 -39.08 1.85
CA ASP A 222 7.77 -39.84 2.93
C ASP A 222 8.28 -38.97 4.05
N LYS A 223 7.94 -39.29 5.32
CA LYS A 223 8.37 -38.55 6.51
C LYS A 223 9.90 -38.62 6.72
N ALA A 224 10.57 -39.61 6.16
CA ALA A 224 12.02 -39.74 6.25
C ALA A 224 12.79 -38.77 5.33
N ASP A 225 12.14 -38.27 4.29
CA ASP A 225 12.75 -37.31 3.34
C ASP A 225 12.80 -35.90 3.91
N ASN A 226 13.95 -35.23 3.78
CA ASN A 226 14.16 -33.84 4.25
C ASN A 226 14.62 -32.93 3.11
N PRO A 227 14.31 -31.63 3.17
CA PRO A 227 13.39 -30.94 4.10
C PRO A 227 11.92 -31.28 3.81
N LYS A 228 11.06 -31.26 4.84
CA LYS A 228 9.61 -31.52 4.73
C LYS A 228 8.97 -30.65 3.64
N TYR A 229 9.33 -29.37 3.59
CA TYR A 229 8.93 -28.43 2.54
C TYR A 229 10.15 -27.84 1.84
N LEU A 230 10.06 -27.68 0.53
CA LEU A 230 11.08 -27.06 -0.31
C LEU A 230 10.42 -26.05 -1.24
N ASN A 231 10.89 -24.82 -1.25
CA ASN A 231 10.41 -23.77 -2.14
C ASN A 231 11.38 -23.51 -3.29
N SER A 232 10.86 -22.98 -4.40
CA SER A 232 11.70 -22.33 -5.42
C SER A 232 12.58 -21.27 -4.77
N PRO A 233 13.81 -21.06 -5.27
CA PRO A 233 14.64 -19.94 -4.84
C PRO A 233 14.07 -18.62 -5.36
N GLU A 234 14.65 -17.50 -4.93
CA GLU A 234 14.43 -16.20 -5.57
C GLU A 234 14.75 -16.29 -7.06
N SER A 235 13.92 -15.67 -7.89
CA SER A 235 14.09 -15.66 -9.34
C SER A 235 13.57 -14.34 -9.94
N PRO A 236 13.81 -14.06 -11.22
CA PRO A 236 13.22 -12.89 -11.89
C PRO A 236 11.68 -12.84 -11.85
N LEU A 237 11.02 -13.98 -11.65
CA LEU A 237 9.55 -14.09 -11.56
C LEU A 237 9.03 -14.16 -10.13
N PHE A 238 9.85 -14.52 -9.14
CA PHE A 238 9.40 -14.91 -7.82
C PHE A 238 10.22 -14.28 -6.69
N HIS A 239 9.54 -13.56 -5.80
CA HIS A 239 10.11 -12.99 -4.58
C HIS A 239 9.29 -13.44 -3.38
N LYS A 240 9.83 -14.34 -2.55
CA LYS A 240 9.14 -14.92 -1.38
C LYS A 240 8.55 -13.88 -0.45
N GLY A 241 9.25 -12.76 -0.26
CA GLY A 241 8.82 -11.68 0.63
C GLY A 241 7.66 -10.83 0.08
N ARG A 242 7.13 -11.12 -1.11
CA ARG A 242 6.06 -10.33 -1.76
C ARG A 242 4.85 -11.16 -2.18
N GLU A 243 5.05 -12.46 -2.38
CA GLU A 243 4.02 -13.32 -2.95
C GLU A 243 3.28 -14.08 -1.84
N LEU A 244 1.99 -14.23 -2.02
CA LEU A 244 1.10 -14.96 -1.13
C LEU A 244 0.49 -16.14 -1.87
N TYR A 245 0.72 -17.35 -1.37
CA TYR A 245 0.10 -18.54 -1.91
C TYR A 245 -1.41 -18.53 -1.67
N GLY A 246 -2.18 -18.88 -2.67
CA GLY A 246 -3.64 -18.95 -2.58
C GLY A 246 -4.37 -17.65 -2.91
N LEU A 247 -3.69 -16.50 -2.99
CA LEU A 247 -4.37 -15.21 -3.21
C LEU A 247 -5.07 -15.14 -4.59
N TYR A 248 -4.53 -15.77 -5.61
CA TYR A 248 -5.19 -15.89 -6.91
C TYR A 248 -6.46 -16.74 -6.79
N GLU A 249 -6.38 -17.90 -6.16
CA GLU A 249 -7.47 -18.83 -5.94
C GLU A 249 -8.61 -18.18 -5.12
N VAL A 250 -8.28 -17.43 -4.07
CA VAL A 250 -9.24 -16.62 -3.29
C VAL A 250 -10.02 -15.66 -4.20
N ARG A 251 -9.32 -14.92 -5.07
CA ARG A 251 -9.96 -13.98 -6.00
C ARG A 251 -10.82 -14.63 -7.07
N GLN A 252 -10.49 -15.88 -7.45
CA GLN A 252 -11.35 -16.65 -8.36
C GLN A 252 -12.60 -17.20 -7.66
N ALA A 253 -12.48 -17.56 -6.39
CA ALA A 253 -13.58 -18.14 -5.63
C ALA A 253 -14.56 -17.10 -5.09
N LEU A 254 -14.09 -15.89 -4.77
CA LEU A 254 -14.88 -14.86 -4.08
C LEU A 254 -14.91 -13.56 -4.89
N ARG A 255 -16.11 -13.04 -5.11
CA ARG A 255 -16.31 -11.72 -5.74
C ARG A 255 -15.94 -10.57 -4.80
N GLN A 256 -16.25 -10.74 -3.53
CA GLN A 256 -15.92 -9.80 -2.45
C GLN A 256 -15.18 -10.55 -1.36
N ILE A 257 -14.08 -9.99 -0.90
CA ILE A 257 -13.23 -10.57 0.13
C ILE A 257 -13.37 -9.71 1.38
N ASP A 258 -14.27 -10.11 2.29
CA ASP A 258 -14.53 -9.35 3.52
C ASP A 258 -13.33 -9.44 4.47
N ARG A 259 -12.68 -10.60 4.54
CA ARG A 259 -11.47 -10.85 5.33
C ARG A 259 -10.54 -11.85 4.65
N LEU A 260 -9.25 -11.82 5.01
CA LEU A 260 -8.26 -12.82 4.64
C LEU A 260 -7.75 -13.53 5.89
N LEU A 261 -7.61 -14.85 5.82
CA LEU A 261 -6.96 -15.67 6.84
C LEU A 261 -5.54 -15.99 6.38
N ILE A 262 -4.56 -15.58 7.16
CA ILE A 262 -3.14 -15.77 6.87
C ILE A 262 -2.63 -16.95 7.67
N VAL A 263 -2.16 -18.00 7.00
CA VAL A 263 -1.59 -19.22 7.58
C VAL A 263 -0.14 -19.39 7.11
N GLU A 264 0.57 -20.42 7.62
CA GLU A 264 2.00 -20.59 7.32
C GLU A 264 2.27 -21.42 6.07
N GLY A 265 1.44 -22.44 5.78
CA GLY A 265 1.73 -23.46 4.79
C GLY A 265 0.71 -23.60 3.66
N TYR A 266 1.16 -24.14 2.52
CA TYR A 266 0.27 -24.38 1.37
C TYR A 266 -0.79 -25.43 1.68
N MET A 267 -0.44 -26.47 2.46
CA MET A 267 -1.39 -27.52 2.82
C MET A 267 -2.55 -26.96 3.62
N ASP A 268 -2.27 -26.00 4.51
CA ASP A 268 -3.29 -25.38 5.32
C ASP A 268 -4.28 -24.60 4.45
N VAL A 269 -3.77 -23.84 3.46
CA VAL A 269 -4.62 -23.14 2.49
C VAL A 269 -5.51 -24.10 1.72
N VAL A 270 -4.93 -25.19 1.19
CA VAL A 270 -5.67 -26.16 0.37
C VAL A 270 -6.69 -26.92 1.23
N ALA A 271 -6.31 -27.32 2.46
CA ALA A 271 -7.21 -28.01 3.38
C ALA A 271 -8.37 -27.10 3.84
N LEU A 272 -8.10 -25.86 4.15
CA LEU A 272 -9.12 -24.87 4.50
C LEU A 272 -10.10 -24.64 3.33
N ALA A 273 -9.58 -24.51 2.10
CA ALA A 273 -10.40 -24.38 0.91
C ALA A 273 -11.27 -25.63 0.66
N GLN A 274 -10.73 -26.85 0.89
CA GLN A 274 -11.47 -28.11 0.83
C GLN A 274 -12.68 -28.12 1.77
N HIS A 275 -12.54 -27.51 2.94
CA HIS A 275 -13.57 -27.43 3.96
C HIS A 275 -14.42 -26.15 3.92
N GLY A 276 -14.36 -25.38 2.81
CA GLY A 276 -15.22 -24.21 2.58
C GLY A 276 -14.64 -22.86 3.05
N VAL A 277 -13.50 -22.83 3.75
CA VAL A 277 -12.82 -21.58 4.12
C VAL A 277 -11.95 -21.13 2.94
N ARG A 278 -12.58 -20.40 2.01
CA ARG A 278 -12.02 -20.05 0.69
C ARG A 278 -11.17 -18.77 0.67
N TYR A 279 -10.97 -18.11 1.79
CA TYR A 279 -10.25 -16.83 1.92
C TYR A 279 -8.91 -16.98 2.65
N ALA A 280 -8.33 -18.19 2.66
CA ALA A 280 -7.03 -18.45 3.27
C ALA A 280 -5.87 -18.24 2.28
N VAL A 281 -4.77 -17.64 2.76
CA VAL A 281 -3.52 -17.42 2.03
C VAL A 281 -2.30 -17.76 2.91
N ALA A 282 -1.15 -18.06 2.31
CA ALA A 282 0.07 -18.39 3.07
C ALA A 282 1.30 -17.57 2.66
N THR A 283 2.22 -17.36 3.62
CA THR A 283 3.47 -16.59 3.47
C THR A 283 4.68 -17.38 2.96
N LEU A 284 4.49 -18.60 2.49
CA LEU A 284 5.50 -19.42 1.80
C LEU A 284 6.74 -19.81 2.64
N GLY A 285 6.55 -20.04 3.95
CA GLY A 285 7.62 -20.44 4.86
C GLY A 285 8.66 -19.33 5.11
N THR A 286 8.25 -18.10 5.00
CA THR A 286 9.00 -16.91 5.44
C THR A 286 8.18 -16.13 6.47
N ALA A 287 8.87 -15.41 7.35
CA ALA A 287 8.18 -14.47 8.22
C ALA A 287 7.40 -13.43 7.41
N LEU A 288 6.32 -12.92 7.98
CA LEU A 288 5.57 -11.81 7.40
C LEU A 288 6.52 -10.64 7.09
N THR A 289 6.30 -9.98 5.96
CA THR A 289 7.06 -8.79 5.55
C THR A 289 6.12 -7.60 5.30
N PRO A 290 6.61 -6.35 5.30
CA PRO A 290 5.80 -5.20 4.89
C PRO A 290 5.26 -5.33 3.46
N ASP A 291 6.02 -5.96 2.56
CA ASP A 291 5.62 -6.18 1.17
C ASP A 291 4.44 -7.18 1.05
N HIS A 292 4.30 -8.14 1.97
CA HIS A 292 3.13 -9.01 2.05
C HIS A 292 1.85 -8.26 2.47
N LEU A 293 1.97 -7.24 3.34
CA LEU A 293 0.80 -6.51 3.82
C LEU A 293 0.12 -5.66 2.73
N GLN A 294 0.88 -5.23 1.72
CA GLN A 294 0.30 -4.46 0.63
C GLN A 294 -0.74 -5.25 -0.18
N PRO A 295 -0.44 -6.45 -0.75
CA PRO A 295 -1.44 -7.24 -1.46
C PRO A 295 -2.57 -7.73 -0.54
N LEU A 296 -2.31 -8.00 0.74
CA LEU A 296 -3.34 -8.37 1.72
C LEU A 296 -4.37 -7.25 1.88
N PHE A 297 -3.93 -6.04 2.24
CA PHE A 297 -4.82 -4.90 2.48
C PHE A 297 -5.36 -4.22 1.21
N ARG A 298 -4.87 -4.61 0.03
CA ARG A 298 -5.53 -4.30 -1.25
C ARG A 298 -6.68 -5.26 -1.56
N ALA A 299 -6.62 -6.48 -1.05
CA ALA A 299 -7.63 -7.50 -1.29
C ALA A 299 -8.76 -7.45 -0.25
N SER A 300 -8.46 -7.12 1.01
CA SER A 300 -9.45 -7.03 2.09
C SER A 300 -9.04 -5.98 3.12
N SER A 301 -10.02 -5.36 3.79
CA SER A 301 -9.78 -4.45 4.92
C SER A 301 -9.48 -5.19 6.23
N GLU A 302 -9.82 -6.48 6.33
CA GLU A 302 -9.59 -7.30 7.53
C GLU A 302 -8.61 -8.44 7.23
N ALA A 303 -7.57 -8.58 8.08
CA ALA A 303 -6.60 -9.66 8.04
C ALA A 303 -6.59 -10.41 9.38
N VAL A 304 -6.81 -11.73 9.34
CA VAL A 304 -6.73 -12.61 10.51
C VAL A 304 -5.49 -13.47 10.38
N PHE A 305 -4.55 -13.33 11.30
CA PHE A 305 -3.29 -14.09 11.31
C PHE A 305 -3.43 -15.29 12.22
N CYS A 306 -3.29 -16.48 11.66
CA CYS A 306 -3.39 -17.75 12.37
C CYS A 306 -1.99 -18.27 12.69
N PHE A 307 -1.73 -18.52 13.95
CA PHE A 307 -0.45 -19.02 14.47
C PHE A 307 -0.68 -20.30 15.28
N ASP A 308 0.34 -21.14 15.32
CA ASP A 308 0.37 -22.28 16.22
C ASP A 308 0.30 -21.80 17.69
N GLY A 309 -0.32 -22.58 18.56
CA GLY A 309 -0.55 -22.21 19.97
C GLY A 309 0.72 -22.19 20.81
N ASP A 310 1.81 -22.76 20.32
CA ASP A 310 3.07 -22.91 21.00
C ASP A 310 3.85 -21.56 21.17
N ARG A 311 4.99 -21.64 21.86
CA ARG A 311 5.83 -20.48 22.10
C ARG A 311 6.38 -19.87 20.80
N ALA A 312 6.71 -20.71 19.81
CA ALA A 312 7.26 -20.23 18.54
C ALA A 312 6.21 -19.44 17.73
N GLY A 313 4.96 -19.92 17.71
CA GLY A 313 3.85 -19.20 17.10
C GLY A 313 3.54 -17.87 17.80
N ARG A 314 3.61 -17.81 19.13
CA ARG A 314 3.45 -16.54 19.88
C ARG A 314 4.58 -15.54 19.60
N ASP A 315 5.82 -16.01 19.48
CA ASP A 315 6.97 -15.18 19.10
C ASP A 315 6.85 -14.69 17.63
N ALA A 316 6.33 -15.52 16.74
CA ALA A 316 6.02 -15.14 15.35
C ALA A 316 4.91 -14.07 15.29
N ALA A 317 3.84 -14.25 16.06
CA ALA A 317 2.75 -13.27 16.18
C ALA A 317 3.26 -11.91 16.70
N TRP A 318 4.16 -11.91 17.67
CA TRP A 318 4.76 -10.68 18.19
C TRP A 318 5.60 -9.94 17.14
N LYS A 319 6.37 -10.69 16.32
CA LYS A 319 7.10 -10.11 15.18
C LYS A 319 6.16 -9.58 14.10
N ALA A 320 5.09 -10.32 13.81
CA ALA A 320 4.06 -9.90 12.84
C ALA A 320 3.37 -8.61 13.29
N LEU A 321 3.03 -8.48 14.58
CA LEU A 321 2.50 -7.25 15.17
C LEU A 321 3.43 -6.06 14.89
N ASP A 322 4.73 -6.20 15.13
CA ASP A 322 5.69 -5.14 14.89
C ASP A 322 5.73 -4.66 13.44
N ILE A 323 5.56 -5.57 12.50
CA ILE A 323 5.52 -5.27 11.07
C ILE A 323 4.20 -4.57 10.70
N MET A 324 3.10 -4.93 11.36
CA MET A 324 1.77 -4.38 11.06
C MET A 324 1.54 -2.98 11.63
N LEU A 325 2.12 -2.62 12.79
CA LEU A 325 1.87 -1.33 13.45
C LEU A 325 1.97 -0.10 12.53
N PRO A 326 2.97 0.02 11.63
CA PRO A 326 3.06 1.13 10.69
C PRO A 326 2.02 1.10 9.57
N GLU A 327 1.48 -0.09 9.27
CA GLU A 327 0.59 -0.33 8.12
C GLU A 327 -0.89 -0.30 8.49
N ILE A 328 -1.25 -0.27 9.78
CA ILE A 328 -2.63 -0.09 10.23
C ILE A 328 -3.03 1.36 9.97
N LYS A 329 -3.86 1.53 8.93
CA LYS A 329 -4.44 2.81 8.48
C LYS A 329 -5.95 2.79 8.70
N ASP A 330 -6.60 3.93 8.50
CA ASP A 330 -8.06 4.04 8.63
C ASP A 330 -8.76 2.97 7.77
N GLY A 331 -9.72 2.26 8.38
CA GLY A 331 -10.48 1.19 7.74
C GLY A 331 -9.77 -0.16 7.65
N ARG A 332 -8.52 -0.31 8.12
CA ARG A 332 -7.82 -1.59 8.18
C ARG A 332 -7.85 -2.17 9.58
N SER A 333 -8.10 -3.47 9.67
CA SER A 333 -8.08 -4.22 10.92
C SER A 333 -7.20 -5.46 10.81
N ALA A 334 -6.59 -5.85 11.92
CA ALA A 334 -5.81 -7.07 12.04
C ALA A 334 -6.20 -7.79 13.33
N ARG A 335 -6.28 -9.12 13.25
CA ARG A 335 -6.61 -10.00 14.37
C ARG A 335 -5.61 -11.14 14.45
N PHE A 336 -5.44 -11.70 15.63
CA PHE A 336 -4.55 -12.81 15.93
C PHE A 336 -5.35 -14.00 16.46
N MET A 337 -5.29 -15.11 15.74
CA MET A 337 -5.88 -16.38 16.11
C MET A 337 -4.76 -17.33 16.53
N PHE A 338 -4.88 -17.96 17.67
CA PHE A 338 -3.96 -18.98 18.15
C PHE A 338 -4.67 -20.32 18.20
N LEU A 339 -4.04 -21.29 17.55
CA LEU A 339 -4.57 -22.67 17.55
C LEU A 339 -4.32 -23.35 18.89
N PRO A 340 -5.09 -24.40 19.23
CA PRO A 340 -4.73 -25.29 20.35
C PRO A 340 -3.34 -25.90 20.16
N ASP A 341 -2.69 -26.28 21.26
CA ASP A 341 -1.40 -26.95 21.22
C ASP A 341 -1.48 -28.22 20.34
N ASP A 342 -0.42 -28.49 19.57
CA ASP A 342 -0.28 -29.63 18.63
C ASP A 342 -1.24 -29.65 17.44
N GLU A 343 -2.02 -28.58 17.21
CA GLU A 343 -2.90 -28.46 16.02
C GLU A 343 -2.32 -27.46 15.01
N ASP A 344 -2.41 -27.84 13.71
CA ASP A 344 -2.26 -26.96 12.57
C ASP A 344 -3.64 -26.66 11.94
N PRO A 345 -3.78 -25.65 11.05
CA PRO A 345 -5.08 -25.34 10.44
C PRO A 345 -5.71 -26.52 9.70
N ASP A 346 -4.90 -27.39 9.03
CA ASP A 346 -5.32 -28.59 8.34
C ASP A 346 -5.92 -29.62 9.32
N SER A 347 -5.24 -29.90 10.44
CA SER A 347 -5.71 -30.88 11.43
C SER A 347 -6.95 -30.37 12.16
N LEU A 348 -6.95 -29.10 12.54
CA LEU A 348 -8.04 -28.51 13.31
C LEU A 348 -9.35 -28.45 12.50
N ILE A 349 -9.31 -27.94 11.24
CA ILE A 349 -10.53 -27.83 10.42
C ILE A 349 -11.17 -29.20 10.16
N ARG A 350 -10.36 -30.24 9.98
CA ARG A 350 -10.85 -31.63 9.84
C ARG A 350 -11.49 -32.17 11.12
N LYS A 351 -11.01 -31.73 12.28
CA LYS A 351 -11.49 -32.19 13.59
C LYS A 351 -12.78 -31.53 14.03
N ILE A 352 -12.89 -30.20 13.87
CA ILE A 352 -14.01 -29.41 14.39
C ILE A 352 -15.02 -28.97 13.32
N GLY A 353 -14.66 -29.09 12.02
CA GLY A 353 -15.50 -28.66 10.90
C GLY A 353 -15.50 -27.13 10.67
N GLN A 354 -16.11 -26.75 9.54
CA GLN A 354 -16.11 -25.36 9.07
C GLN A 354 -16.75 -24.40 10.07
N ALA A 355 -17.94 -24.70 10.58
CA ALA A 355 -18.70 -23.76 11.43
C ALA A 355 -17.96 -23.41 12.72
N ALA A 356 -17.38 -24.43 13.40
CA ALA A 356 -16.61 -24.19 14.62
C ALA A 356 -15.28 -23.47 14.35
N PHE A 357 -14.65 -23.73 13.20
CA PHE A 357 -13.44 -23.03 12.78
C PHE A 357 -13.71 -21.54 12.47
N GLU A 358 -14.82 -21.24 11.77
CA GLU A 358 -15.28 -19.87 11.52
C GLU A 358 -15.59 -19.10 12.82
N GLN A 359 -16.13 -19.79 13.82
CA GLN A 359 -16.34 -19.21 15.15
C GLN A 359 -15.00 -18.79 15.78
N GLN A 360 -13.98 -19.66 15.75
CA GLN A 360 -12.64 -19.31 16.26
C GLN A 360 -12.01 -18.13 15.49
N ILE A 361 -12.22 -18.05 14.17
CA ILE A 361 -11.78 -16.88 13.39
C ILE A 361 -12.47 -15.61 13.88
N SER A 362 -13.77 -15.67 14.17
CA SER A 362 -14.54 -14.51 14.67
C SER A 362 -14.12 -14.07 16.07
N GLU A 363 -13.65 -15.01 16.89
CA GLU A 363 -13.15 -14.80 18.26
C GLU A 363 -11.66 -14.39 18.30
N ALA A 364 -10.99 -14.31 17.14
CA ALA A 364 -9.59 -13.90 17.06
C ALA A 364 -9.35 -12.54 17.74
N LEU A 365 -8.26 -12.43 18.50
CA LEU A 365 -7.91 -11.25 19.28
C LEU A 365 -7.61 -10.04 18.38
N PRO A 366 -8.25 -8.89 18.59
CA PRO A 366 -7.87 -7.65 17.91
C PRO A 366 -6.40 -7.27 18.18
N LEU A 367 -5.73 -6.63 17.21
CA LEU A 367 -4.34 -6.20 17.34
C LEU A 367 -4.09 -5.35 18.60
N SER A 368 -5.02 -4.46 18.93
CA SER A 368 -4.94 -3.62 20.13
C SER A 368 -4.91 -4.42 21.42
N GLU A 369 -5.79 -5.42 21.54
CA GLU A 369 -5.85 -6.30 22.71
C GLU A 369 -4.60 -7.17 22.80
N PHE A 370 -4.20 -7.81 21.69
CA PHE A 370 -2.98 -8.62 21.64
C PHE A 370 -1.75 -7.80 22.04
N LEU A 371 -1.61 -6.55 21.57
CA LEU A 371 -0.53 -5.64 21.95
C LEU A 371 -0.52 -5.38 23.46
N LEU A 372 -1.65 -4.91 23.99
CA LEU A 372 -1.74 -4.49 25.39
C LEU A 372 -1.61 -5.67 26.35
N ASP A 373 -2.19 -6.82 26.03
CA ASP A 373 -2.10 -8.02 26.87
C ASP A 373 -0.70 -8.57 26.95
N ASN A 374 0.02 -8.64 25.80
CA ASN A 374 1.41 -9.06 25.77
C ASN A 374 2.33 -8.13 26.56
N LEU A 375 2.10 -6.82 26.51
CA LEU A 375 2.88 -5.86 27.29
C LEU A 375 2.58 -5.99 28.78
N THR A 376 1.31 -6.14 29.16
CA THR A 376 0.85 -6.28 30.54
C THR A 376 1.44 -7.54 31.20
N GLN A 377 1.49 -8.67 30.48
CA GLN A 377 2.05 -9.93 30.98
C GLN A 377 3.55 -9.86 31.31
N ARG A 378 4.29 -8.85 30.83
CA ARG A 378 5.74 -8.68 31.04
C ARG A 378 6.09 -7.86 32.28
N VAL A 379 5.09 -7.35 32.99
CA VAL A 379 5.26 -6.45 34.13
C VAL A 379 4.36 -6.83 35.29
N ASP A 380 4.74 -6.45 36.50
CA ASP A 380 3.89 -6.58 37.67
C ASP A 380 2.93 -5.38 37.79
N MET A 381 1.68 -5.57 37.40
CA MET A 381 0.66 -4.51 37.42
C MET A 381 0.23 -4.08 38.82
N SER A 382 0.54 -4.85 39.85
CA SER A 382 0.23 -4.49 41.25
C SER A 382 1.16 -3.40 41.77
N ALA A 383 2.41 -3.33 41.25
CA ALA A 383 3.42 -2.38 41.63
C ALA A 383 3.36 -1.09 40.76
N ILE A 384 3.67 0.06 41.37
CA ILE A 384 3.79 1.34 40.64
C ILE A 384 4.88 1.25 39.57
N ASP A 385 6.04 0.66 39.91
CA ASP A 385 7.17 0.49 38.99
C ASP A 385 6.80 -0.37 37.77
N GLY A 386 5.98 -1.40 37.97
CA GLY A 386 5.48 -2.25 36.89
C GLY A 386 4.56 -1.48 35.93
N ARG A 387 3.68 -0.64 36.47
CA ARG A 387 2.80 0.22 35.65
C ARG A 387 3.61 1.27 34.86
N ALA A 388 4.63 1.89 35.49
CA ALA A 388 5.54 2.80 34.80
C ALA A 388 6.31 2.07 33.69
N ARG A 389 6.83 0.87 33.96
CA ARG A 389 7.53 0.04 32.97
C ARG A 389 6.61 -0.36 31.81
N LEU A 390 5.32 -0.57 32.03
CA LEU A 390 4.35 -0.83 30.94
C LEU A 390 4.30 0.34 29.95
N VAL A 391 4.30 1.57 30.43
CA VAL A 391 4.34 2.78 29.58
C VAL A 391 5.62 2.83 28.76
N ASP A 392 6.79 2.57 29.39
CA ASP A 392 8.07 2.55 28.70
C ASP A 392 8.13 1.48 27.60
N LEU A 393 7.55 0.29 27.84
CA LEU A 393 7.46 -0.78 26.84
C LEU A 393 6.47 -0.46 25.71
N ALA A 394 5.39 0.26 26.00
CA ALA A 394 4.40 0.66 25.02
C ALA A 394 4.88 1.81 24.12
N LYS A 395 5.65 2.75 24.64
CA LYS A 395 6.11 3.96 23.94
C LYS A 395 6.71 3.70 22.55
N PRO A 396 7.70 2.79 22.36
CA PRO A 396 8.28 2.52 21.05
C PRO A 396 7.29 1.85 20.08
N LYS A 397 6.29 1.13 20.58
CA LYS A 397 5.23 0.52 19.76
C LYS A 397 4.22 1.56 19.29
N LEU A 398 3.77 2.43 20.19
CA LEU A 398 2.87 3.54 19.90
C LEU A 398 3.47 4.51 18.87
N ALA A 399 4.78 4.78 18.96
CA ALA A 399 5.48 5.64 18.01
C ALA A 399 5.46 5.11 16.56
N ARG A 400 5.27 3.80 16.36
CA ARG A 400 5.18 3.16 15.03
C ARG A 400 3.80 3.23 14.41
N ILE A 401 2.76 3.54 15.17
CA ILE A 401 1.38 3.60 14.67
C ILE A 401 1.19 4.92 13.93
N SER A 402 0.97 4.85 12.62
CA SER A 402 0.79 6.01 11.75
C SER A 402 -0.63 6.62 11.86
N ASN A 403 -1.63 5.82 12.22
CA ASN A 403 -3.02 6.26 12.35
C ASN A 403 -3.23 6.96 13.69
N SER A 404 -3.54 8.26 13.64
CA SER A 404 -3.71 9.09 14.83
C SER A 404 -4.91 8.68 15.69
N VAL A 405 -6.03 8.27 15.10
CA VAL A 405 -7.24 7.85 15.82
C VAL A 405 -7.00 6.53 16.54
N PHE A 406 -6.50 5.53 15.84
CA PHE A 406 -6.21 4.21 16.41
C PHE A 406 -5.17 4.30 17.53
N ARG A 407 -4.11 5.10 17.31
CA ARG A 407 -3.08 5.35 18.32
C ARG A 407 -3.67 6.02 19.57
N HIS A 408 -4.54 7.00 19.39
CA HIS A 408 -5.24 7.67 20.50
C HIS A 408 -6.08 6.67 21.32
N MET A 409 -6.88 5.83 20.67
CA MET A 409 -7.69 4.81 21.35
C MET A 409 -6.84 3.79 22.12
N ILE A 410 -5.66 3.40 21.58
CA ILE A 410 -4.74 2.51 22.32
C ILE A 410 -4.15 3.23 23.54
N ILE A 411 -3.83 4.52 23.45
CA ILE A 411 -3.33 5.31 24.60
C ILE A 411 -4.42 5.42 25.66
N GLU A 412 -5.69 5.64 25.31
CA GLU A 412 -6.80 5.63 26.24
C GLU A 412 -6.96 4.27 26.93
N ALA A 413 -6.89 3.17 26.16
CA ALA A 413 -6.96 1.82 26.71
C ALA A 413 -5.75 1.50 27.64
N LEU A 414 -4.57 1.98 27.30
CA LEU A 414 -3.36 1.87 28.14
C LEU A 414 -3.53 2.68 29.44
N ALA A 415 -4.01 3.93 29.36
CA ALA A 415 -4.26 4.80 30.50
C ALA A 415 -5.24 4.16 31.49
N ALA A 416 -6.33 3.58 30.98
CA ALA A 416 -7.29 2.84 31.80
C ALA A 416 -6.65 1.65 32.53
N ARG A 417 -5.74 0.89 31.87
CA ARG A 417 -5.06 -0.27 32.48
C ARG A 417 -4.10 0.12 33.61
N ILE A 418 -3.45 1.31 33.51
CA ILE A 418 -2.53 1.79 34.55
C ILE A 418 -3.20 2.70 35.59
N ASN A 419 -4.50 2.93 35.45
CA ASN A 419 -5.30 3.82 36.29
C ASN A 419 -4.76 5.27 36.30
N MET A 420 -4.50 5.82 35.11
CA MET A 420 -4.00 7.19 34.86
C MET A 420 -4.97 7.92 33.93
N ASP A 421 -5.00 9.26 34.00
CA ASP A 421 -5.74 10.06 33.03
C ASP A 421 -5.11 9.98 31.63
N ALA A 422 -5.94 9.82 30.59
CA ALA A 422 -5.46 9.65 29.22
C ALA A 422 -4.73 10.90 28.70
N SER A 423 -5.18 12.10 29.11
CA SER A 423 -4.54 13.36 28.70
C SER A 423 -3.18 13.56 29.36
N GLU A 424 -3.02 13.10 30.60
CA GLU A 424 -1.75 13.10 31.31
C GLU A 424 -0.77 12.12 30.64
N LEU A 425 -1.23 10.89 30.31
CA LEU A 425 -0.41 9.90 29.61
C LEU A 425 0.02 10.41 28.23
N MET A 426 -0.86 11.05 27.45
CA MET A 426 -0.51 11.66 26.18
C MET A 426 0.58 12.72 26.31
N HIS A 427 0.49 13.57 27.33
CA HIS A 427 1.50 14.57 27.60
C HIS A 427 2.85 13.94 27.94
N LEU A 428 2.88 12.87 28.76
CA LEU A 428 4.09 12.11 29.09
C LEU A 428 4.71 11.42 27.87
N LEU A 429 3.89 10.98 26.93
CA LEU A 429 4.33 10.38 25.66
C LEU A 429 4.84 11.42 24.64
N GLY A 430 4.75 12.73 24.97
CA GLY A 430 5.17 13.83 24.09
C GLY A 430 4.20 14.11 22.95
N GLU A 431 2.95 13.69 23.08
CA GLU A 431 1.90 13.98 22.10
C GLU A 431 1.32 15.38 22.34
N LYS A 432 1.25 16.18 21.29
CA LYS A 432 0.51 17.45 21.36
C LYS A 432 -0.97 17.12 21.56
N THR A 433 -1.49 17.39 22.73
CA THR A 433 -2.93 17.34 23.01
C THR A 433 -3.65 18.29 22.06
N THR A 434 -4.22 17.76 20.99
CA THR A 434 -5.34 18.42 20.34
C THR A 434 -6.52 18.18 21.29
N SER A 435 -6.72 19.10 22.23
CA SER A 435 -7.88 19.07 23.12
C SER A 435 -9.14 18.99 22.28
N MET A 436 -9.79 17.81 22.28
CA MET A 436 -11.21 17.76 21.90
C MET A 436 -11.97 18.58 22.95
N PRO A 437 -12.81 19.53 22.57
CA PRO A 437 -13.57 20.29 23.54
C PRO A 437 -14.52 19.36 24.29
N SER A 438 -14.30 19.23 25.60
CA SER A 438 -15.24 18.63 26.53
C SER A 438 -16.59 19.32 26.39
N ASN A 439 -17.62 18.51 26.32
CA ASN A 439 -19.03 18.88 26.24
C ASN A 439 -19.41 19.86 27.36
N LYS A 440 -19.36 21.16 27.07
CA LYS A 440 -20.00 22.20 27.88
C LYS A 440 -21.04 22.91 27.03
N THR A 441 -22.29 22.62 27.36
CA THR A 441 -23.49 23.45 27.19
C THR A 441 -23.65 24.17 25.85
N GLN A 442 -24.68 23.77 25.16
CA GLN A 442 -25.27 24.38 23.98
C GLN A 442 -25.26 25.93 24.06
N ARG A 443 -24.52 26.55 23.14
CA ARG A 443 -24.78 27.91 22.68
C ARG A 443 -25.35 27.83 21.26
N PRO A 444 -26.27 28.69 20.90
CA PRO A 444 -26.96 28.64 19.61
C PRO A 444 -26.02 28.89 18.43
N PRO A 445 -26.35 28.43 17.20
CA PRO A 445 -25.47 28.45 16.05
C PRO A 445 -25.27 29.87 15.55
N GLY A 446 -24.13 30.45 15.92
CA GLY A 446 -23.64 31.73 15.40
C GLY A 446 -22.26 31.49 14.81
N GLN A 447 -22.17 31.65 13.51
CA GLN A 447 -20.98 31.86 12.67
C GLN A 447 -19.72 31.08 13.08
N ALA A 448 -19.49 29.93 12.41
CA ALA A 448 -18.21 29.26 12.40
C ALA A 448 -17.16 30.19 11.78
N GLU A 449 -16.28 30.77 12.60
CA GLU A 449 -15.07 31.42 12.13
C GLU A 449 -14.26 30.39 11.33
N ALA A 450 -14.19 30.58 10.02
CA ALA A 450 -13.33 29.82 9.13
C ALA A 450 -11.89 29.90 9.66
N ARG A 451 -11.32 28.79 10.13
CA ARG A 451 -9.90 28.70 10.46
C ARG A 451 -9.12 29.20 9.25
N LYS A 452 -8.53 30.38 9.35
CA LYS A 452 -7.69 30.97 8.30
C LYS A 452 -6.57 29.98 7.96
N LEU A 453 -6.64 29.39 6.78
CA LEU A 453 -5.57 28.52 6.25
C LEU A 453 -4.27 29.34 6.21
N SER A 454 -3.11 28.68 6.44
CA SER A 454 -1.82 29.35 6.25
C SER A 454 -1.68 29.83 4.80
N PRO A 455 -0.96 30.92 4.51
CA PRO A 455 -0.79 31.41 3.14
C PRO A 455 -0.22 30.35 2.18
N VAL A 456 0.72 29.52 2.64
CA VAL A 456 1.28 28.38 1.88
C VAL A 456 0.18 27.41 1.50
N ARG A 457 -0.64 27.01 2.48
CA ARG A 457 -1.72 26.05 2.24
C ARG A 457 -2.79 26.59 1.30
N THR A 458 -3.14 27.87 1.44
CA THR A 458 -4.07 28.55 0.54
C THR A 458 -3.53 28.55 -0.89
N ALA A 459 -2.26 28.94 -1.09
CA ALA A 459 -1.64 28.98 -2.42
C ALA A 459 -1.60 27.57 -3.06
N ILE A 460 -1.21 26.53 -2.32
CA ILE A 460 -1.21 25.15 -2.82
C ILE A 460 -2.61 24.69 -3.21
N THR A 461 -3.63 24.97 -2.35
CA THR A 461 -5.01 24.58 -2.64
C THR A 461 -5.53 25.23 -3.93
N LEU A 462 -5.24 26.52 -4.11
CA LEU A 462 -5.63 27.26 -5.31
C LEU A 462 -4.92 26.73 -6.57
N LEU A 463 -3.61 26.43 -6.50
CA LEU A 463 -2.86 25.82 -7.61
C LEU A 463 -3.38 24.43 -7.99
N LEU A 464 -3.76 23.59 -7.04
CA LEU A 464 -4.35 22.27 -7.34
C LEU A 464 -5.71 22.39 -8.02
N ASN A 465 -6.49 23.43 -7.69
CA ASN A 465 -7.79 23.68 -8.30
C ASN A 465 -7.67 24.38 -9.67
N THR A 466 -6.69 25.28 -9.81
CA THR A 466 -6.47 26.12 -10.99
C THR A 466 -4.97 26.29 -11.22
N PRO A 467 -4.29 25.30 -11.84
CA PRO A 467 -2.82 25.33 -12.03
C PRO A 467 -2.30 26.53 -12.82
N GLN A 468 -3.16 27.09 -13.68
CA GLN A 468 -2.85 28.25 -14.54
C GLN A 468 -2.48 29.50 -13.72
N LEU A 469 -2.93 29.59 -12.47
CA LEU A 469 -2.58 30.69 -11.55
C LEU A 469 -1.06 30.80 -11.33
N ALA A 470 -0.30 29.71 -11.54
CA ALA A 470 1.15 29.73 -11.43
C ALA A 470 1.82 30.74 -12.39
N GLN A 471 1.19 31.05 -13.53
CA GLN A 471 1.74 32.02 -14.49
C GLN A 471 1.78 33.46 -13.92
N SER A 472 0.88 33.78 -13.00
CA SER A 472 0.82 35.08 -12.31
C SER A 472 1.73 35.14 -11.08
N ALA A 473 2.41 34.05 -10.71
CA ALA A 473 3.16 33.96 -9.44
C ALA A 473 4.53 34.67 -9.46
N GLY A 474 5.06 34.99 -10.65
CA GLY A 474 6.44 35.47 -10.80
C GLY A 474 7.46 34.34 -10.57
N GLU A 475 8.69 34.68 -10.19
CA GLU A 475 9.79 33.72 -10.03
C GLU A 475 9.63 32.87 -8.75
N PRO A 476 9.48 31.52 -8.83
CA PRO A 476 9.25 30.67 -7.67
C PRO A 476 10.41 30.65 -6.66
N GLY A 477 11.65 30.74 -7.15
CA GLY A 477 12.87 30.66 -6.33
C GLY A 477 12.95 31.70 -5.21
N ARG A 478 12.26 32.85 -5.33
CA ARG A 478 12.25 33.88 -4.30
C ARG A 478 11.67 33.44 -2.95
N TYR A 479 10.84 32.38 -2.92
CA TYR A 479 10.27 31.86 -1.69
C TYR A 479 11.12 30.79 -1.01
N GLN A 480 12.20 30.32 -1.64
CA GLN A 480 13.00 29.18 -1.21
C GLN A 480 13.68 29.40 0.17
N ALA A 481 13.98 30.65 0.50
CA ALA A 481 14.61 31.03 1.76
C ALA A 481 13.64 31.13 2.96
N LEU A 482 12.32 31.03 2.73
CA LEU A 482 11.30 31.12 3.77
C LEU A 482 11.30 29.88 4.66
N SER A 483 11.30 30.09 5.98
CA SER A 483 11.21 29.03 6.98
C SER A 483 9.74 28.72 7.34
N GLU A 484 8.92 28.38 6.31
CA GLU A 484 7.50 28.06 6.50
C GLU A 484 7.21 26.61 6.12
N PRO A 485 6.37 25.88 6.90
CA PRO A 485 6.01 24.50 6.57
C PRO A 485 5.32 24.41 5.20
N GLY A 486 5.85 23.56 4.31
CA GLY A 486 5.31 23.31 2.97
C GLY A 486 5.80 24.28 1.89
N ILE A 487 6.71 25.20 2.20
CA ILE A 487 7.21 26.17 1.22
C ILE A 487 7.95 25.50 0.06
N ASN A 488 8.77 24.49 0.35
CA ASN A 488 9.49 23.73 -0.68
C ASN A 488 8.53 23.05 -1.65
N LEU A 489 7.41 22.53 -1.14
CA LEU A 489 6.36 21.93 -1.96
C LEU A 489 5.66 22.98 -2.82
N LEU A 490 5.38 24.16 -2.27
CA LEU A 490 4.79 25.27 -3.04
C LEU A 490 5.72 25.71 -4.18
N VAL A 491 7.02 25.85 -3.92
CA VAL A 491 8.02 26.23 -4.94
C VAL A 491 8.05 25.17 -6.06
N ALA A 492 8.16 23.89 -5.69
CA ALA A 492 8.18 22.79 -6.67
C ALA A 492 6.88 22.72 -7.51
N LEU A 493 5.72 23.00 -6.90
CA LEU A 493 4.45 23.09 -7.61
C LEU A 493 4.38 24.28 -8.57
N LEU A 494 4.85 25.45 -8.15
CA LEU A 494 4.93 26.64 -9.00
C LEU A 494 5.81 26.38 -10.23
N GLU A 495 7.02 25.85 -10.02
CA GLU A 495 7.95 25.49 -11.10
C GLU A 495 7.31 24.48 -12.07
N THR A 496 6.65 23.46 -11.54
CA THR A 496 5.98 22.43 -12.34
C THR A 496 4.85 23.01 -13.19
N CYS A 497 3.99 23.84 -12.58
CA CYS A 497 2.86 24.45 -13.27
C CYS A 497 3.30 25.52 -14.28
N GLN A 498 4.36 26.28 -13.99
CA GLN A 498 4.91 27.25 -14.94
C GLN A 498 5.57 26.58 -16.15
N ALA A 499 6.29 25.48 -15.93
CA ALA A 499 6.87 24.69 -17.02
C ALA A 499 5.78 23.98 -17.87
N ASN A 500 4.58 23.76 -17.32
CA ASN A 500 3.49 23.03 -17.99
C ASN A 500 2.16 23.80 -17.82
N PRO A 501 1.87 24.84 -18.62
CA PRO A 501 0.70 25.69 -18.43
C PRO A 501 -0.67 24.98 -18.51
N HIS A 502 -0.72 23.81 -19.15
CA HIS A 502 -1.93 23.02 -19.35
C HIS A 502 -2.02 21.79 -18.42
N ILE A 503 -1.15 21.72 -17.40
CA ILE A 503 -1.17 20.60 -16.46
C ILE A 503 -2.48 20.55 -15.68
N SER A 504 -3.08 19.35 -15.56
CA SER A 504 -4.29 19.14 -14.76
C SER A 504 -3.95 18.78 -13.30
N CYS A 505 -4.94 18.94 -12.40
CA CYS A 505 -4.80 18.48 -11.02
C CYS A 505 -4.43 16.99 -10.96
N GLY A 506 -5.10 16.15 -11.78
CA GLY A 506 -4.79 14.73 -11.86
C GLY A 506 -3.34 14.45 -12.23
N SER A 507 -2.78 15.20 -13.20
CA SER A 507 -1.37 15.07 -13.62
C SER A 507 -0.40 15.52 -12.52
N ILE A 508 -0.72 16.60 -11.78
CA ILE A 508 0.07 17.03 -10.64
C ILE A 508 0.11 15.91 -9.57
N LEU A 509 -1.04 15.34 -9.21
CA LEU A 509 -1.11 14.30 -8.20
C LEU A 509 -0.35 13.02 -8.60
N GLU A 510 -0.34 12.67 -9.90
CA GLU A 510 0.45 11.56 -10.41
C GLU A 510 1.96 11.78 -10.27
N ARG A 511 2.46 13.01 -10.48
CA ARG A 511 3.88 13.33 -10.29
C ARG A 511 4.35 13.14 -8.85
N TRP A 512 3.48 13.38 -7.87
CA TRP A 512 3.76 13.23 -6.44
C TRP A 512 3.22 11.93 -5.84
N ARG A 513 2.74 10.97 -6.65
CA ARG A 513 2.14 9.71 -6.19
C ARG A 513 3.01 8.96 -5.17
N ASP A 514 4.29 8.77 -5.49
CA ASP A 514 5.23 7.99 -4.68
C ASP A 514 6.06 8.85 -3.70
N GLN A 515 5.76 10.14 -3.59
CA GLN A 515 6.43 11.08 -2.70
C GLN A 515 5.67 11.24 -1.38
N PRO A 516 6.35 11.53 -0.26
CA PRO A 516 5.71 11.73 1.03
C PRO A 516 4.62 12.80 1.01
N GLU A 517 4.82 13.85 0.21
CA GLU A 517 3.93 15.00 0.05
C GLU A 517 2.65 14.67 -0.71
N GLY A 518 2.64 13.59 -1.50
CA GLY A 518 1.52 13.19 -2.34
C GLY A 518 0.22 13.02 -1.55
N LYS A 519 0.29 12.48 -0.33
CA LYS A 519 -0.88 12.34 0.56
C LYS A 519 -1.45 13.70 0.97
N HIS A 520 -0.60 14.69 1.20
CA HIS A 520 -1.03 16.04 1.56
C HIS A 520 -1.67 16.75 0.37
N LEU A 521 -1.08 16.60 -0.81
CA LEU A 521 -1.63 17.15 -2.06
C LEU A 521 -3.01 16.55 -2.37
N ASN A 522 -3.18 15.25 -2.25
CA ASN A 522 -4.47 14.58 -2.43
C ASN A 522 -5.54 15.15 -1.48
N LYS A 523 -5.21 15.37 -0.21
CA LYS A 523 -6.14 15.98 0.76
C LYS A 523 -6.49 17.42 0.42
N LEU A 524 -5.55 18.20 -0.11
CA LEU A 524 -5.80 19.59 -0.51
C LEU A 524 -6.58 19.68 -1.83
N ALA A 525 -6.40 18.74 -2.75
CA ALA A 525 -7.16 18.66 -4.00
C ALA A 525 -8.68 18.41 -3.78
N GLN A 526 -9.03 17.74 -2.67
CA GLN A 526 -10.43 17.50 -2.26
C GLN A 526 -11.11 18.75 -1.67
N ALA A 527 -10.32 19.75 -1.24
CA ALA A 527 -10.88 20.94 -0.63
C ALA A 527 -11.68 21.77 -1.67
N THR A 528 -12.92 22.08 -1.32
CA THR A 528 -13.75 23.01 -2.10
C THR A 528 -13.26 24.44 -1.89
N VAL A 529 -12.94 25.11 -2.98
CA VAL A 529 -12.62 26.53 -2.96
C VAL A 529 -13.94 27.31 -3.02
N SER A 530 -14.21 28.10 -1.97
CA SER A 530 -15.46 28.85 -1.85
C SER A 530 -15.46 30.14 -2.68
N THR A 531 -14.30 30.56 -3.19
CA THR A 531 -14.12 31.80 -3.94
C THR A 531 -14.62 31.65 -5.37
N PRO A 532 -15.46 32.58 -5.87
CA PRO A 532 -15.86 32.60 -7.28
C PRO A 532 -14.65 32.67 -8.20
N GLU A 533 -14.81 32.15 -9.42
CA GLU A 533 -13.73 32.04 -10.42
C GLU A 533 -13.00 33.37 -10.68
N GLU A 534 -13.76 34.47 -10.72
CA GLU A 534 -13.26 35.84 -10.89
C GLU A 534 -12.39 36.35 -9.74
N GLY A 535 -12.48 35.73 -8.56
CA GLY A 535 -11.72 36.08 -7.35
C GLY A 535 -10.51 35.20 -7.06
N LEU A 536 -10.34 34.08 -7.78
CA LEU A 536 -9.29 33.07 -7.49
C LEU A 536 -7.89 33.63 -7.66
N GLU A 537 -7.65 34.40 -8.72
CA GLU A 537 -6.33 35.03 -8.96
C GLU A 537 -5.99 36.05 -7.89
N ALA A 538 -6.96 36.89 -7.49
CA ALA A 538 -6.78 37.88 -6.45
C ALA A 538 -6.48 37.21 -5.09
N GLU A 539 -7.16 36.12 -4.75
CA GLU A 539 -6.91 35.36 -3.53
C GLU A 539 -5.54 34.68 -3.56
N PHE A 540 -5.14 34.13 -4.71
CA PHE A 540 -3.84 33.52 -4.91
C PHE A 540 -2.71 34.53 -4.78
N LEU A 541 -2.79 35.66 -5.48
CA LEU A 541 -1.81 36.73 -5.37
C LEU A 541 -1.77 37.34 -3.96
N GLY A 542 -2.91 37.42 -3.29
CA GLY A 542 -2.98 37.82 -1.89
C GLY A 542 -2.32 36.84 -0.92
N ALA A 543 -2.33 35.53 -1.22
CA ALA A 543 -1.59 34.53 -0.46
C ALA A 543 -0.07 34.67 -0.71
N LEU A 544 0.36 34.84 -1.97
CA LEU A 544 1.76 35.05 -2.33
C LEU A 544 2.31 36.36 -1.77
N TRP A 545 1.52 37.44 -1.79
CA TRP A 545 1.90 38.69 -1.17
C TRP A 545 2.17 38.55 0.33
N ARG A 546 1.34 37.79 1.06
CA ARG A 546 1.58 37.47 2.47
C ARG A 546 2.87 36.70 2.70
N LEU A 547 3.22 35.78 1.80
CA LEU A 547 4.49 35.05 1.85
C LEU A 547 5.69 35.97 1.59
N GLU A 548 5.55 36.87 0.62
CA GLU A 548 6.60 37.85 0.30
C GLU A 548 6.87 38.79 1.49
N ARG A 549 5.82 39.26 2.14
CA ARG A 549 5.95 40.04 3.36
C ARG A 549 6.63 39.29 4.49
N LEU A 550 6.27 37.98 4.68
CA LEU A 550 6.94 37.13 5.66
C LEU A 550 8.42 36.93 5.35
N ARG A 551 8.78 36.80 4.06
CA ARG A 551 10.18 36.69 3.60
C ARG A 551 10.98 37.94 4.02
N VAL A 552 10.48 39.10 3.67
CA VAL A 552 11.12 40.38 4.00
C VAL A 552 11.26 40.56 5.50
N ASP A 553 10.21 40.24 6.28
CA ASP A 553 10.24 40.32 7.73
C ASP A 553 11.27 39.37 8.35
N GLN A 554 11.33 38.09 7.90
CA GLN A 554 12.31 37.09 8.39
C GLN A 554 13.75 37.49 8.04
N GLU A 555 14.00 37.98 6.83
CA GLU A 555 15.32 38.40 6.38
C GLU A 555 15.80 39.63 7.13
N TYR A 556 14.91 40.61 7.30
CA TYR A 556 15.18 41.84 8.10
C TYR A 556 15.52 41.48 9.55
N ASP A 557 14.68 40.67 10.22
CA ASP A 557 14.89 40.26 11.60
C ASP A 557 16.18 39.45 11.81
N ALA A 558 16.55 38.64 10.82
CA ALA A 558 17.82 37.89 10.83
C ALA A 558 19.04 38.82 10.76
N LEU A 559 19.00 39.84 9.88
CA LEU A 559 20.06 40.85 9.79
C LEU A 559 20.12 41.74 11.04
N MET A 560 18.98 42.12 11.62
CA MET A 560 18.95 42.90 12.85
C MET A 560 19.52 42.15 14.04
N ARG A 561 19.27 40.81 14.16
CA ARG A 561 19.91 39.97 15.17
C ARG A 561 21.42 39.89 15.01
N LYS A 562 21.93 39.78 13.76
CA LYS A 562 23.38 39.84 13.49
C LYS A 562 23.97 41.22 13.79
N SER A 563 23.22 42.28 13.58
CA SER A 563 23.63 43.67 13.86
C SER A 563 23.93 43.89 15.35
N THR A 564 23.12 43.33 16.25
CA THR A 564 23.35 43.44 17.71
C THR A 564 24.63 42.74 18.17
N GLY A 565 25.15 41.75 17.38
CA GLY A 565 26.41 41.07 17.64
C GLY A 565 27.63 41.65 16.92
N ASN A 566 27.52 42.75 16.22
CA ASN A 566 28.58 43.40 15.39
C ASN A 566 29.18 42.48 14.30
N GLN A 567 28.39 41.55 13.76
CA GLN A 567 28.81 40.48 12.80
C GLN A 567 28.32 40.74 11.36
N LEU A 568 27.89 41.94 11.01
CA LEU A 568 27.39 42.26 9.66
C LEU A 568 28.51 42.53 8.68
N SER A 569 28.48 41.85 7.53
CA SER A 569 29.32 42.15 6.36
C SER A 569 28.92 43.48 5.72
N GLN A 570 29.78 44.07 4.86
CA GLN A 570 29.40 45.31 4.15
C GLN A 570 28.21 45.12 3.21
N GLU A 571 28.09 43.96 2.57
CA GLU A 571 26.93 43.61 1.72
C GLU A 571 25.63 43.52 2.54
N GLU A 572 25.67 42.92 3.73
CA GLU A 572 24.53 42.79 4.60
C GLU A 572 24.07 44.17 5.15
N LYS A 573 25.00 45.10 5.38
CA LYS A 573 24.67 46.49 5.75
C LYS A 573 23.92 47.25 4.65
N LEU A 574 24.27 47.00 3.37
CA LEU A 574 23.58 47.61 2.23
C LEU A 574 22.21 47.01 1.95
N LYS A 575 21.97 45.73 2.35
CA LYS A 575 20.65 45.07 2.23
C LYS A 575 19.60 45.61 3.18
N ILE A 576 19.97 46.11 4.36
CA ILE A 576 19.02 46.61 5.38
C ILE A 576 18.11 47.75 4.84
N PRO A 577 18.65 48.83 4.22
CA PRO A 577 17.81 49.87 3.65
C PRO A 577 16.90 49.37 2.51
N GLN A 578 17.37 48.41 1.71
CA GLN A 578 16.59 47.81 0.62
C GLN A 578 15.39 47.05 1.20
N LEU A 579 15.61 46.17 2.20
CA LEU A 579 14.55 45.43 2.87
C LEU A 579 13.54 46.34 3.56
N LEU A 580 13.98 47.49 4.12
CA LEU A 580 13.07 48.49 4.70
C LEU A 580 12.20 49.16 3.62
N ALA A 581 12.75 49.43 2.45
CA ALA A 581 11.99 49.96 1.32
C ALA A 581 10.96 48.94 0.80
N GLU A 582 11.37 47.66 0.65
CA GLU A 582 10.48 46.56 0.29
C GLU A 582 9.36 46.38 1.34
N LYS A 583 9.69 46.40 2.63
CA LYS A 583 8.72 46.31 3.73
C LYS A 583 7.68 47.42 3.68
N ARG A 584 8.10 48.65 3.33
CA ARG A 584 7.19 49.78 3.12
C ARG A 584 6.30 49.60 1.90
N ALA A 585 6.86 49.10 0.79
CA ALA A 585 6.11 48.81 -0.43
C ALA A 585 5.05 47.71 -0.21
N LEU A 586 5.36 46.73 0.66
CA LEU A 586 4.47 45.63 1.05
C LEU A 586 3.55 45.96 2.22
N ALA A 587 3.48 47.23 2.67
CA ALA A 587 2.58 47.61 3.77
C ALA A 587 1.10 47.51 3.41
N HIS A 588 0.75 47.65 2.15
CA HIS A 588 -0.62 47.49 1.63
C HIS A 588 -0.69 46.38 0.59
N PRO A 589 -1.75 45.52 0.63
CA PRO A 589 -1.95 44.52 -0.42
C PRO A 589 -2.19 45.23 -1.76
N PRO A 590 -1.80 44.58 -2.89
CA PRO A 590 -2.04 45.14 -4.21
C PRO A 590 -3.55 45.46 -4.35
N SER A 591 -3.86 46.71 -4.68
CA SER A 591 -5.23 47.16 -4.92
C SER A 591 -5.85 46.35 -6.08
N LYS A 592 -7.10 45.91 -5.90
CA LYS A 592 -7.88 45.28 -6.97
C LYS A 592 -7.91 46.26 -8.16
N GLN A 593 -7.20 45.92 -9.24
CA GLN A 593 -7.48 46.44 -10.58
C GLN A 593 -8.51 45.59 -11.26
#